data_bf1f5751446804a694f069ffcc900dd4
#
_entry.id   bf1f5751446804a694f069ffcc900dd4
#
_cell.length_a   1.000
_cell.length_b   1.000
_cell.length_c   1.000
_cell.angle_alpha   90.00
_cell.angle_beta   90.00
_cell.angle_gamma   90.00
#
_symmetry.space_group_name_H-M   'P 1'
#
loop_
_entity.id
_entity.type
_entity.pdbx_description
1 polymer ?
#
loop_
_entity_poly.entity_id
_entity_poly.type
_entity_poly.pdbx_seq_one_letter_code
_entity_poly.pdbx_strand_id
1 'polypeptide(L)'
;MTKKRKNWLIIVNIITLSRIIGSIFLFPIFFAYGKIVVGLILAFLFFTDSVDGYLARKYDVSTFFGSIIDSICDKVIIIVSCLLLCFINKFMYICIILEALIFMVNLYALMQNGNIKSSKIGKTKMWILTICVTLGFFLPFDSNLVNILIAVPAIISELVTVIDYIVKASKLKPSIKIKTPKYKKSSEIKFMLFDPEFYKKHKDEEGLIANIYKDGNS
;
A
#
# COMPACT_ATOMS: atom_id res chain seq x y z
N MET A 1 -21.21 -4.13 -18.01
CA MET A 1 -20.26 -5.08 -17.38
C MET A 1 -20.86 -6.49 -17.45
N THR A 2 -20.12 -7.49 -17.98
CA THR A 2 -20.62 -8.87 -18.05
C THR A 2 -20.68 -9.51 -16.67
N LYS A 3 -21.61 -10.46 -16.42
CA LYS A 3 -21.76 -11.19 -15.15
C LYS A 3 -20.43 -11.82 -14.68
N LYS A 4 -19.66 -12.36 -15.61
CA LYS A 4 -18.33 -12.96 -15.36
C LYS A 4 -17.33 -11.93 -14.82
N ARG A 5 -17.29 -10.71 -15.38
CA ARG A 5 -16.39 -9.63 -14.96
C ARG A 5 -16.73 -9.12 -13.55
N LYS A 6 -18.03 -9.02 -13.22
CA LYS A 6 -18.51 -8.67 -11.89
C LYS A 6 -18.06 -9.67 -10.81
N ASN A 7 -18.15 -10.97 -11.12
CA ASN A 7 -17.70 -12.02 -10.19
C ASN A 7 -16.19 -11.93 -9.92
N TRP A 8 -15.37 -11.71 -10.94
CA TRP A 8 -13.92 -11.54 -10.76
C TRP A 8 -13.58 -10.30 -9.93
N LEU A 9 -14.27 -9.19 -10.11
CA LEU A 9 -14.10 -7.99 -9.29
C LEU A 9 -14.38 -8.27 -7.81
N ILE A 10 -15.44 -9.00 -7.51
CA ILE A 10 -15.78 -9.39 -6.13
C ILE A 10 -14.69 -10.31 -5.55
N ILE A 11 -14.24 -11.30 -6.31
CA ILE A 11 -13.19 -12.25 -5.86
C ILE A 11 -11.89 -11.50 -5.52
N VAL A 12 -11.41 -10.63 -6.42
CA VAL A 12 -10.19 -9.84 -6.20
C VAL A 12 -10.33 -8.99 -4.92
N ASN A 13 -11.44 -8.28 -4.74
CA ASN A 13 -11.65 -7.44 -3.56
C ASN A 13 -11.73 -8.27 -2.25
N ILE A 14 -12.33 -9.46 -2.29
CA ILE A 14 -12.36 -10.37 -1.14
C ILE A 14 -10.95 -10.82 -0.77
N ILE A 15 -10.13 -11.20 -1.75
CA ILE A 15 -8.73 -11.59 -1.52
C ILE A 15 -7.97 -10.44 -0.88
N THR A 16 -8.11 -9.22 -1.39
CA THR A 16 -7.46 -8.03 -0.84
C THR A 16 -7.90 -7.76 0.61
N LEU A 17 -9.20 -7.82 0.92
CA LEU A 17 -9.72 -7.62 2.26
C LEU A 17 -9.30 -8.73 3.24
N SER A 18 -9.22 -9.99 2.79
CA SER A 18 -8.77 -11.10 3.63
C SER A 18 -7.34 -10.92 4.13
N ARG A 19 -6.50 -10.16 3.41
CA ARG A 19 -5.13 -9.81 3.83
C ARG A 19 -5.11 -8.90 5.05
N ILE A 20 -6.05 -7.94 5.16
CA ILE A 20 -6.16 -7.10 6.37
C ILE A 20 -6.48 -7.98 7.58
N ILE A 21 -7.48 -8.85 7.45
CA ILE A 21 -7.86 -9.78 8.51
C ILE A 21 -6.68 -10.69 8.86
N GLY A 22 -6.04 -11.29 7.85
CA GLY A 22 -4.86 -12.13 8.03
C GLY A 22 -3.71 -11.42 8.76
N SER A 23 -3.47 -10.14 8.44
CA SER A 23 -2.40 -9.36 9.09
C SER A 23 -2.68 -9.10 10.58
N ILE A 24 -3.92 -8.88 10.97
CA ILE A 24 -4.30 -8.70 12.39
C ILE A 24 -4.08 -10.00 13.17
N PHE A 25 -4.38 -11.16 12.56
CA PHE A 25 -4.17 -12.45 13.20
C PHE A 25 -2.69 -12.84 13.36
N LEU A 26 -1.75 -12.16 12.68
CA LEU A 26 -0.31 -12.40 12.89
C LEU A 26 0.12 -12.15 14.35
N PHE A 27 -0.52 -11.21 15.04
CA PHE A 27 -0.19 -10.89 16.43
C PHE A 27 -0.42 -12.09 17.39
N PRO A 28 -1.64 -12.64 17.52
CA PRO A 28 -1.85 -13.80 18.39
C PRO A 28 -1.06 -15.03 17.90
N ILE A 29 -0.87 -15.21 16.59
CA ILE A 29 -0.10 -16.32 16.04
C ILE A 29 1.38 -16.21 16.43
N PHE A 30 1.95 -15.02 16.48
CA PHE A 30 3.33 -14.79 16.88
C PHE A 30 3.60 -15.29 18.29
N PHE A 31 2.71 -14.97 19.23
CA PHE A 31 2.84 -15.39 20.63
C PHE A 31 2.49 -16.86 20.86
N ALA A 32 1.60 -17.44 20.05
CA ALA A 32 1.18 -18.84 20.20
C ALA A 32 2.12 -19.83 19.52
N TYR A 33 2.61 -19.52 18.32
CA TYR A 33 3.33 -20.46 17.45
C TYR A 33 4.76 -20.00 17.08
N GLY A 34 5.13 -18.80 17.49
CA GLY A 34 6.47 -18.25 17.27
C GLY A 34 6.70 -17.65 15.90
N LYS A 35 7.93 -17.14 15.71
CA LYS A 35 8.30 -16.30 14.58
C LYS A 35 8.27 -17.00 13.22
N ILE A 36 8.65 -18.28 13.15
CA ILE A 36 8.75 -19.02 11.87
C ILE A 36 7.38 -19.17 11.21
N VAL A 37 6.35 -19.49 12.00
CA VAL A 37 4.97 -19.63 11.51
C VAL A 37 4.46 -18.28 10.96
N VAL A 38 4.76 -17.19 11.64
CA VAL A 38 4.43 -15.83 11.15
C VAL A 38 5.15 -15.54 9.83
N GLY A 39 6.43 -15.88 9.72
CA GLY A 39 7.18 -15.72 8.47
C GLY A 39 6.56 -16.48 7.29
N LEU A 40 6.11 -17.71 7.51
CA LEU A 40 5.42 -18.51 6.48
C LEU A 40 4.08 -17.87 6.07
N ILE A 41 3.29 -17.41 7.04
CA ILE A 41 2.01 -16.74 6.76
C ILE A 41 2.24 -15.43 6.01
N LEU A 42 3.26 -14.64 6.39
CA LEU A 42 3.61 -13.42 5.69
C LEU A 42 4.04 -13.69 4.25
N ALA A 43 4.90 -14.68 4.01
CA ALA A 43 5.29 -15.09 2.66
C ALA A 43 4.05 -15.46 1.82
N PHE A 44 3.09 -16.16 2.42
CA PHE A 44 1.83 -16.50 1.76
C PHE A 44 0.97 -15.25 1.48
N LEU A 45 0.86 -14.30 2.42
CA LEU A 45 0.12 -13.06 2.20
C LEU A 45 0.72 -12.20 1.07
N PHE A 46 2.04 -12.11 0.99
CA PHE A 46 2.71 -11.40 -0.12
C PHE A 46 2.59 -12.14 -1.46
N PHE A 47 2.55 -13.47 -1.42
CA PHE A 47 2.27 -14.26 -2.62
C PHE A 47 0.84 -14.01 -3.12
N THR A 48 -0.15 -14.00 -2.24
CA THR A 48 -1.56 -13.73 -2.61
C THR A 48 -1.73 -12.32 -3.20
N ASP A 49 -0.96 -11.33 -2.73
CA ASP A 49 -0.90 -9.98 -3.30
C ASP A 49 -0.45 -9.99 -4.77
N SER A 50 0.58 -10.75 -5.07
CA SER A 50 1.06 -10.88 -6.45
C SER A 50 0.01 -11.55 -7.35
N VAL A 51 -0.74 -12.51 -6.80
CA VAL A 51 -1.78 -13.24 -7.52
C VAL A 51 -3.00 -12.37 -7.79
N ASP A 52 -3.51 -11.62 -6.81
CA ASP A 52 -4.68 -10.76 -7.01
C ASP A 52 -4.39 -9.60 -7.96
N GLY A 53 -3.20 -9.00 -7.86
CA GLY A 53 -2.74 -7.99 -8.83
C GLY A 53 -2.60 -8.55 -10.26
N TYR A 54 -2.14 -9.79 -10.42
CA TYR A 54 -2.11 -10.46 -11.72
C TYR A 54 -3.53 -10.71 -12.25
N LEU A 55 -4.43 -11.25 -11.42
CA LEU A 55 -5.82 -11.53 -11.79
C LEU A 55 -6.58 -10.25 -12.16
N ALA A 56 -6.42 -9.18 -11.39
CA ALA A 56 -7.05 -7.89 -11.66
C ALA A 56 -6.67 -7.35 -13.06
N ARG A 57 -5.39 -7.48 -13.44
CA ARG A 57 -4.90 -7.07 -14.77
C ARG A 57 -5.37 -8.02 -15.87
N LYS A 58 -5.31 -9.33 -15.65
CA LYS A 58 -5.70 -10.36 -16.64
C LYS A 58 -7.18 -10.27 -17.03
N TYR A 59 -8.05 -9.99 -16.05
CA TYR A 59 -9.49 -9.91 -16.27
C TYR A 59 -10.01 -8.47 -16.46
N ASP A 60 -9.10 -7.49 -16.45
CA ASP A 60 -9.41 -6.08 -16.66
C ASP A 60 -10.49 -5.57 -15.68
N VAL A 61 -10.35 -5.95 -14.39
CA VAL A 61 -11.27 -5.61 -13.30
C VAL A 61 -10.69 -4.64 -12.26
N SER A 62 -9.56 -4.02 -12.56
CA SER A 62 -8.97 -2.99 -11.71
C SER A 62 -9.89 -1.78 -11.58
N THR A 63 -10.08 -1.29 -10.34
CA THR A 63 -10.93 -0.12 -10.04
C THR A 63 -10.18 0.86 -9.14
N PHE A 64 -10.61 2.13 -9.09
CA PHE A 64 -10.04 3.10 -8.16
C PHE A 64 -10.20 2.68 -6.70
N PHE A 65 -11.36 2.17 -6.34
CA PHE A 65 -11.62 1.68 -4.99
C PHE A 65 -10.73 0.49 -4.64
N GLY A 66 -10.60 -0.49 -5.54
CA GLY A 66 -9.69 -1.63 -5.37
C GLY A 66 -8.23 -1.20 -5.19
N SER A 67 -7.75 -0.26 -6.00
CA SER A 67 -6.38 0.26 -5.90
C SER A 67 -6.10 1.00 -4.58
N ILE A 68 -7.09 1.71 -4.03
CA ILE A 68 -6.95 2.39 -2.73
C ILE A 68 -6.88 1.36 -1.60
N ILE A 69 -7.80 0.38 -1.59
CA ILE A 69 -7.82 -0.68 -0.57
C ILE A 69 -6.51 -1.47 -0.61
N ASP A 70 -6.03 -1.84 -1.79
CA ASP A 70 -4.78 -2.54 -1.99
C ASP A 70 -3.60 -1.79 -1.36
N SER A 71 -3.48 -0.49 -1.65
CA SER A 71 -2.45 0.37 -1.05
C SER A 71 -2.55 0.48 0.49
N ILE A 72 -3.75 0.41 1.05
CA ILE A 72 -3.97 0.40 2.50
C ILE A 72 -3.57 -0.96 3.08
N CYS A 73 -4.00 -2.06 2.44
CA CYS A 73 -3.66 -3.42 2.86
C CYS A 73 -2.15 -3.63 2.95
N ASP A 74 -1.40 -3.22 1.92
CA ASP A 74 0.05 -3.33 1.89
C ASP A 74 0.71 -2.61 3.07
N LYS A 75 0.26 -1.40 3.36
CA LYS A 75 0.78 -0.63 4.50
C LYS A 75 0.45 -1.27 5.84
N VAL A 76 -0.77 -1.79 6.01
CA VAL A 76 -1.18 -2.48 7.24
C VAL A 76 -0.32 -3.72 7.47
N ILE A 77 -0.13 -4.56 6.44
CA ILE A 77 0.71 -5.76 6.53
C ILE A 77 2.14 -5.40 6.93
N ILE A 78 2.75 -4.41 6.27
CA ILE A 78 4.12 -3.97 6.54
C ILE A 78 4.24 -3.44 7.97
N ILE A 79 3.34 -2.56 8.40
CA ILE A 79 3.38 -1.97 9.75
C ILE A 79 3.23 -3.07 10.82
N VAL A 80 2.25 -3.97 10.69
CA VAL A 80 2.05 -5.08 11.62
C VAL A 80 3.28 -5.98 11.66
N SER A 81 3.84 -6.30 10.51
CA SER A 81 5.04 -7.15 10.42
C SER A 81 6.27 -6.49 11.04
N CYS A 82 6.49 -5.21 10.80
CA CYS A 82 7.57 -4.44 11.44
C CYS A 82 7.38 -4.36 12.95
N LEU A 83 6.15 -4.14 13.44
CA LEU A 83 5.83 -4.13 14.87
C LEU A 83 6.17 -5.48 15.52
N LEU A 84 5.82 -6.59 14.90
CA LEU A 84 6.16 -7.93 15.38
C LEU A 84 7.68 -8.16 15.36
N LEU A 85 8.37 -7.70 14.31
CA LEU A 85 9.81 -7.81 14.25
C LEU A 85 10.52 -6.93 15.29
N CYS A 86 9.93 -5.83 15.76
CA CYS A 86 10.50 -5.00 16.81
C CYS A 86 10.68 -5.74 18.14
N PHE A 87 9.89 -6.78 18.41
CA PHE A 87 10.08 -7.65 19.59
C PHE A 87 11.39 -8.44 19.51
N ILE A 88 11.93 -8.63 18.31
CA ILE A 88 13.11 -9.42 18.03
C ILE A 88 14.29 -8.51 17.64
N ASN A 89 14.05 -7.53 16.79
CA ASN A 89 15.03 -6.60 16.24
C ASN A 89 14.61 -5.15 16.48
N LYS A 90 15.19 -4.50 17.47
CA LYS A 90 14.86 -3.11 17.85
C LYS A 90 15.12 -2.09 16.73
N PHE A 91 16.01 -2.36 15.78
CA PHE A 91 16.27 -1.44 14.67
C PHE A 91 15.07 -1.27 13.73
N MET A 92 14.10 -2.20 13.75
CA MET A 92 12.88 -2.11 12.96
C MET A 92 11.94 -0.97 13.38
N TYR A 93 12.09 -0.41 14.60
CA TYR A 93 11.36 0.81 14.98
C TYR A 93 11.64 1.98 14.05
N ILE A 94 12.87 2.07 13.52
CA ILE A 94 13.26 3.13 12.57
C ILE A 94 12.43 3.01 11.29
N CYS A 95 12.20 1.80 10.78
CA CYS A 95 11.38 1.58 9.59
C CYS A 95 9.93 2.03 9.82
N ILE A 96 9.34 1.78 11.00
CA ILE A 96 7.99 2.22 11.32
C ILE A 96 7.89 3.75 11.34
N ILE A 97 8.88 4.43 11.93
CA ILE A 97 8.92 5.90 11.98
C ILE A 97 9.04 6.47 10.55
N LEU A 98 9.91 5.90 9.73
CA LEU A 98 10.11 6.34 8.34
C LEU A 98 8.85 6.09 7.48
N GLU A 99 8.16 4.95 7.66
CA GLU A 99 6.90 4.68 6.96
C GLU A 99 5.81 5.67 7.38
N ALA A 100 5.74 6.03 8.66
CA ALA A 100 4.84 7.06 9.15
C ALA A 100 5.15 8.43 8.53
N LEU A 101 6.44 8.79 8.39
CA LEU A 101 6.85 10.03 7.71
C LEU A 101 6.44 10.00 6.22
N ILE A 102 6.65 8.90 5.52
CA ILE A 102 6.21 8.75 4.12
C ILE A 102 4.69 8.95 4.02
N PHE A 103 3.93 8.37 4.95
CA PHE A 103 2.48 8.54 4.99
C PHE A 103 2.08 10.01 5.21
N MET A 104 2.73 10.72 6.15
CA MET A 104 2.48 12.14 6.42
C MET A 104 2.79 13.03 5.20
N VAL A 105 3.91 12.77 4.51
CA VAL A 105 4.26 13.51 3.29
C VAL A 105 3.23 13.27 2.18
N ASN A 106 2.76 12.04 2.01
CA ASN A 106 1.70 11.74 1.05
C ASN A 106 0.37 12.43 1.41
N LEU A 107 0.01 12.44 2.70
CA LEU A 107 -1.19 13.12 3.17
C LEU A 107 -1.11 14.63 2.91
N TYR A 108 0.04 15.24 3.22
CA TYR A 108 0.29 16.65 2.92
C TYR A 108 0.14 16.95 1.43
N ALA A 109 0.72 16.11 0.57
CA ALA A 109 0.61 16.27 -0.88
C ALA A 109 -0.85 16.18 -1.36
N LEU A 110 -1.65 15.26 -0.82
CA LEU A 110 -3.08 15.14 -1.11
C LEU A 110 -3.85 16.40 -0.67
N MET A 111 -3.53 16.97 0.48
CA MET A 111 -4.15 18.22 0.96
C MET A 111 -3.83 19.41 0.05
N GLN A 112 -2.67 19.42 -0.62
CA GLN A 112 -2.28 20.43 -1.61
C GLN A 112 -2.88 20.17 -3.01
N ASN A 113 -3.86 19.28 -3.13
CA ASN A 113 -4.45 18.82 -4.41
C ASN A 113 -3.44 18.21 -5.40
N GLY A 114 -2.27 17.81 -4.90
CA GLY A 114 -1.29 17.03 -5.64
C GLY A 114 -1.43 15.54 -5.32
N ASN A 115 -1.11 14.68 -6.27
CA ASN A 115 -0.96 13.26 -6.02
C ASN A 115 0.48 12.90 -6.36
N ILE A 116 1.24 12.45 -5.35
CA ILE A 116 2.58 11.93 -5.61
C ILE A 116 2.39 10.57 -6.25
N LYS A 117 2.53 10.52 -7.60
CA LYS A 117 2.55 9.23 -8.32
C LYS A 117 3.57 8.30 -7.67
N SER A 118 3.17 7.06 -7.46
CA SER A 118 4.07 5.99 -7.02
C SER A 118 5.33 5.97 -7.89
N SER A 119 6.46 6.38 -7.31
CA SER A 119 7.74 6.40 -8.04
C SER A 119 8.28 4.98 -8.19
N LYS A 120 9.19 4.79 -9.16
CA LYS A 120 9.95 3.54 -9.24
C LYS A 120 10.68 3.25 -7.93
N ILE A 121 11.19 4.30 -7.27
CA ILE A 121 11.86 4.23 -5.96
C ILE A 121 10.91 3.65 -4.90
N GLY A 122 9.67 4.16 -4.79
CA GLY A 122 8.69 3.63 -3.84
C GLY A 122 8.34 2.16 -4.08
N LYS A 123 8.25 1.73 -5.34
CA LYS A 123 8.03 0.31 -5.66
C LYS A 123 9.23 -0.56 -5.25
N THR A 124 10.46 -0.13 -5.56
CA THR A 124 11.68 -0.84 -5.18
C THR A 124 11.80 -0.94 -3.66
N LYS A 125 11.49 0.16 -2.93
CA LYS A 125 11.44 0.16 -1.47
C LYS A 125 10.52 -0.93 -0.92
N MET A 126 9.29 -1.04 -1.44
CA MET A 126 8.33 -2.06 -0.99
C MET A 126 8.88 -3.47 -1.16
N TRP A 127 9.53 -3.78 -2.29
CA TRP A 127 10.17 -5.07 -2.52
C TRP A 127 11.29 -5.35 -1.52
N ILE A 128 12.20 -4.39 -1.31
CA ILE A 128 13.32 -4.53 -0.36
C ILE A 128 12.77 -4.74 1.05
N LEU A 129 11.83 -3.90 1.48
CA LEU A 129 11.25 -3.98 2.81
C LEU A 129 10.53 -5.30 3.05
N THR A 130 9.74 -5.77 2.09
CA THR A 130 9.03 -7.06 2.13
C THR A 130 10.02 -8.22 2.30
N ILE A 131 11.11 -8.23 1.51
CA ILE A 131 12.14 -9.27 1.60
C ILE A 131 12.83 -9.22 2.96
N CYS A 132 13.29 -8.04 3.41
CA CYS A 132 13.96 -7.87 4.69
C CYS A 132 13.08 -8.30 5.87
N VAL A 133 11.81 -7.87 5.87
CA VAL A 133 10.86 -8.22 6.93
C VAL A 133 10.58 -9.72 6.93
N THR A 134 10.33 -10.34 5.78
CA THR A 134 10.07 -11.78 5.68
C THR A 134 11.29 -12.59 6.13
N LEU A 135 12.49 -12.28 5.64
CA LEU A 135 13.74 -12.94 6.06
C LEU A 135 13.99 -12.75 7.55
N GLY A 136 13.61 -11.59 8.10
CA GLY A 136 13.70 -11.33 9.52
C GLY A 136 13.02 -12.37 10.40
N PHE A 137 11.92 -12.98 9.98
CA PHE A 137 11.24 -14.02 10.76
C PHE A 137 11.93 -15.41 10.68
N PHE A 138 12.74 -15.66 9.66
CA PHE A 138 13.40 -16.96 9.47
C PHE A 138 14.81 -17.00 10.06
N LEU A 139 15.50 -15.87 10.15
CA LEU A 139 16.90 -15.85 10.57
C LEU A 139 17.05 -15.91 12.11
N PRO A 140 18.15 -16.51 12.63
CA PRO A 140 18.45 -16.45 14.05
C PRO A 140 18.90 -15.05 14.44
N PHE A 141 18.32 -14.48 15.50
CA PHE A 141 18.64 -13.12 15.98
C PHE A 141 19.63 -13.07 17.14
N ASP A 142 20.38 -14.14 17.36
CA ASP A 142 21.31 -14.25 18.48
C ASP A 142 22.56 -13.35 18.33
N SER A 143 22.76 -12.78 17.12
CA SER A 143 23.84 -11.84 16.86
C SER A 143 23.34 -10.47 16.40
N ASN A 144 23.95 -9.40 16.95
CA ASN A 144 23.70 -8.04 16.50
C ASN A 144 24.01 -7.83 15.00
N LEU A 145 24.93 -8.61 14.46
CA LEU A 145 25.30 -8.58 13.05
C LEU A 145 24.13 -8.94 12.12
N VAL A 146 23.37 -10.00 12.44
CA VAL A 146 22.20 -10.41 11.66
C VAL A 146 21.10 -9.34 11.75
N ASN A 147 20.89 -8.77 12.95
CA ASN A 147 19.93 -7.70 13.16
C ASN A 147 20.24 -6.46 12.30
N ILE A 148 21.50 -6.07 12.22
CA ILE A 148 21.99 -4.94 11.42
C ILE A 148 21.88 -5.27 9.93
N LEU A 149 22.29 -6.46 9.52
CA LEU A 149 22.27 -6.88 8.11
C LEU A 149 20.86 -6.83 7.49
N ILE A 150 19.83 -7.14 8.28
CA ILE A 150 18.42 -7.05 7.85
C ILE A 150 17.92 -5.62 7.90
N ALA A 151 18.22 -4.88 8.96
CA ALA A 151 17.69 -3.55 9.19
C ALA A 151 18.27 -2.49 8.24
N VAL A 152 19.57 -2.57 7.96
CA VAL A 152 20.26 -1.53 7.15
C VAL A 152 19.68 -1.38 5.74
N PRO A 153 19.50 -2.44 4.93
CA PRO A 153 18.90 -2.30 3.61
C PRO A 153 17.47 -1.75 3.66
N ALA A 154 16.67 -2.19 4.65
CA ALA A 154 15.32 -1.69 4.87
C ALA A 154 15.33 -0.18 5.18
N ILE A 155 16.13 0.25 6.16
CA ILE A 155 16.26 1.65 6.58
C ILE A 155 16.77 2.53 5.42
N ILE A 156 17.79 2.10 4.68
CA ILE A 156 18.31 2.86 3.55
C ILE A 156 17.23 3.05 2.48
N SER A 157 16.50 2.00 2.12
CA SER A 157 15.43 2.08 1.12
C SER A 157 14.28 3.01 1.55
N GLU A 158 13.95 3.02 2.84
CA GLU A 158 12.98 3.95 3.43
C GLU A 158 13.48 5.41 3.37
N LEU A 159 14.71 5.68 3.80
CA LEU A 159 15.32 7.03 3.79
C LEU A 159 15.34 7.61 2.38
N VAL A 160 15.79 6.84 1.39
CA VAL A 160 15.80 7.27 -0.01
C VAL A 160 14.40 7.62 -0.48
N THR A 161 13.39 6.85 -0.07
CA THR A 161 11.99 7.11 -0.43
C THR A 161 11.43 8.36 0.26
N VAL A 162 11.74 8.58 1.54
CA VAL A 162 11.36 9.81 2.27
C VAL A 162 11.91 11.03 1.55
N ILE A 163 13.19 11.03 1.20
CA ILE A 163 13.85 12.12 0.49
C ILE A 163 13.17 12.38 -0.87
N ASP A 164 12.96 11.32 -1.68
CA ASP A 164 12.29 11.44 -2.98
C ASP A 164 10.89 12.05 -2.85
N TYR A 165 10.14 11.65 -1.83
CA TYR A 165 8.78 12.15 -1.60
C TYR A 165 8.76 13.59 -1.08
N ILE A 166 9.69 13.98 -0.20
CA ILE A 166 9.84 15.37 0.25
C ILE A 166 10.18 16.27 -0.94
N VAL A 167 11.14 15.86 -1.78
CA VAL A 167 11.52 16.63 -2.98
C VAL A 167 10.35 16.77 -3.96
N LYS A 168 9.54 15.73 -4.13
CA LYS A 168 8.32 15.81 -4.96
C LYS A 168 7.26 16.70 -4.33
N ALA A 169 7.03 16.57 -3.04
CA ALA A 169 6.06 17.39 -2.31
C ALA A 169 6.43 18.89 -2.37
N SER A 170 7.71 19.23 -2.25
CA SER A 170 8.19 20.63 -2.34
C SER A 170 8.02 21.25 -3.74
N LYS A 171 7.98 20.43 -4.77
CA LYS A 171 7.75 20.86 -6.17
C LYS A 171 6.27 20.98 -6.53
N LEU A 172 5.36 20.53 -5.66
CA LEU A 172 3.93 20.73 -5.87
C LEU A 172 3.62 22.22 -5.79
N LYS A 173 3.23 22.82 -6.91
CA LYS A 173 2.69 24.18 -6.90
C LYS A 173 1.28 24.14 -6.33
N PRO A 174 0.89 25.05 -5.42
CA PRO A 174 -0.48 25.10 -4.92
C PRO A 174 -1.43 25.33 -6.11
N SER A 175 -2.24 24.32 -6.33
CA SER A 175 -3.34 24.20 -7.29
C SER A 175 -3.42 25.19 -8.45
N ILE A 176 -3.00 24.76 -9.61
CA ILE A 176 -3.69 25.11 -10.85
C ILE A 176 -5.11 24.52 -10.70
N LYS A 177 -6.16 25.35 -10.87
CA LYS A 177 -7.56 24.90 -10.92
C LYS A 177 -7.69 23.81 -11.98
N ILE A 178 -7.63 22.56 -11.56
CA ILE A 178 -7.92 21.44 -12.43
C ILE A 178 -9.40 21.62 -12.80
N LYS A 179 -9.73 21.67 -14.10
CA LYS A 179 -11.11 21.68 -14.56
C LYS A 179 -11.78 20.45 -13.95
N THR A 180 -12.53 20.64 -12.89
CA THR A 180 -13.31 19.58 -12.25
C THR A 180 -14.30 19.06 -13.28
N PRO A 181 -14.28 17.76 -13.58
CA PRO A 181 -15.37 17.18 -14.36
C PRO A 181 -16.66 17.47 -13.61
N LYS A 182 -17.67 18.01 -14.30
CA LYS A 182 -18.98 18.33 -13.72
C LYS A 182 -19.75 17.06 -13.38
N TYR A 183 -19.40 16.37 -12.31
CA TYR A 183 -20.17 15.22 -11.81
C TYR A 183 -21.16 15.71 -10.76
N LYS A 184 -22.45 15.69 -11.08
CA LYS A 184 -23.51 16.34 -10.32
C LYS A 184 -24.20 15.49 -9.24
N LYS A 185 -23.94 14.16 -9.12
CA LYS A 185 -24.66 13.31 -8.15
C LYS A 185 -23.74 12.31 -7.44
N SER A 186 -23.89 12.17 -6.13
CA SER A 186 -23.18 11.20 -5.28
C SER A 186 -23.31 9.75 -5.77
N SER A 187 -24.45 9.39 -6.40
CA SER A 187 -24.65 8.06 -6.99
C SER A 187 -23.75 7.79 -8.21
N GLU A 188 -23.49 8.82 -9.01
CA GLU A 188 -22.61 8.72 -10.19
C GLU A 188 -21.13 8.57 -9.76
N ILE A 189 -20.73 9.29 -8.71
CA ILE A 189 -19.39 9.18 -8.14
C ILE A 189 -19.11 7.78 -7.61
N LYS A 190 -20.07 7.20 -6.88
CA LYS A 190 -19.98 5.81 -6.40
C LYS A 190 -19.81 4.83 -7.56
N PHE A 191 -20.60 4.99 -8.62
CA PHE A 191 -20.51 4.13 -9.80
C PHE A 191 -19.11 4.21 -10.45
N MET A 192 -18.57 5.43 -10.62
CA MET A 192 -17.26 5.65 -11.24
C MET A 192 -16.10 5.04 -10.45
N LEU A 193 -16.14 5.09 -9.12
CA LEU A 193 -15.10 4.50 -8.26
C LEU A 193 -15.01 2.97 -8.40
N PHE A 194 -16.13 2.31 -8.72
CA PHE A 194 -16.24 0.86 -8.88
C PHE A 194 -16.23 0.41 -10.35
N ASP A 195 -16.15 1.35 -11.32
CA ASP A 195 -16.14 1.01 -12.75
C ASP A 195 -14.72 0.80 -13.27
N PRO A 196 -14.38 -0.43 -13.74
CA PRO A 196 -13.09 -0.71 -14.33
C PRO A 196 -12.79 0.03 -15.63
N GLU A 197 -13.81 0.36 -16.43
CA GLU A 197 -13.63 1.09 -17.69
C GLU A 197 -13.28 2.56 -17.41
N PHE A 198 -13.95 3.15 -16.44
CA PHE A 198 -13.63 4.49 -15.96
C PHE A 198 -12.20 4.54 -15.39
N TYR A 199 -11.80 3.56 -14.57
CA TYR A 199 -10.43 3.44 -14.06
C TYR A 199 -9.39 3.38 -15.19
N LYS A 200 -9.60 2.52 -16.19
CA LYS A 200 -8.67 2.33 -17.31
C LYS A 200 -8.45 3.61 -18.10
N LYS A 201 -9.51 4.42 -18.27
CA LYS A 201 -9.47 5.68 -19.00
C LYS A 201 -8.77 6.81 -18.22
N HIS A 202 -8.91 6.85 -16.90
CA HIS A 202 -8.53 8.01 -16.08
C HIS A 202 -7.42 7.71 -15.04
N LYS A 203 -6.85 6.49 -15.02
CA LYS A 203 -5.83 6.08 -14.04
C LYS A 203 -4.58 6.95 -14.01
N ASP A 204 -4.26 7.63 -15.12
CA ASP A 204 -3.07 8.47 -15.25
C ASP A 204 -3.35 9.95 -14.97
N GLU A 205 -4.61 10.34 -14.70
CA GLU A 205 -4.99 11.70 -14.37
C GLU A 205 -4.62 12.05 -12.92
N GLU A 206 -3.84 13.12 -12.75
CA GLU A 206 -3.43 13.59 -11.42
C GLU A 206 -4.59 14.32 -10.72
N GLY A 207 -4.78 14.01 -9.43
CA GLY A 207 -5.78 14.70 -8.60
C GLY A 207 -7.24 14.32 -8.86
N LEU A 208 -7.54 13.42 -9.81
CA LEU A 208 -8.91 13.03 -10.16
C LEU A 208 -9.71 12.54 -8.97
N ILE A 209 -9.13 11.66 -8.14
CA ILE A 209 -9.81 11.10 -6.95
C ILE A 209 -10.14 12.21 -5.95
N ALA A 210 -9.19 13.11 -5.67
CA ALA A 210 -9.41 14.21 -4.74
C ALA A 210 -10.51 15.17 -5.23
N ASN A 211 -10.59 15.40 -6.54
CA ASN A 211 -11.60 16.26 -7.14
C ASN A 211 -13.00 15.60 -7.16
N ILE A 212 -13.08 14.30 -7.42
CA ILE A 212 -14.34 13.55 -7.37
C ILE A 212 -14.97 13.62 -5.97
N TYR A 213 -14.16 13.54 -4.89
CA TYR A 213 -14.67 13.63 -3.51
C TYR A 213 -15.07 15.04 -3.09
N LYS A 214 -14.42 16.10 -3.61
CA LYS A 214 -14.77 17.49 -3.27
C LYS A 214 -16.14 17.90 -3.82
N ASP A 215 -16.43 17.51 -5.04
CA ASP A 215 -17.70 17.91 -5.71
C ASP A 215 -18.91 17.09 -5.24
N GLY A 216 -18.72 16.00 -4.51
CA GLY A 216 -19.80 15.16 -3.97
C GLY A 216 -20.41 15.67 -2.66
N ASN A 217 -19.80 16.66 -2.00
CA ASN A 217 -20.22 17.21 -0.69
C ASN A 217 -20.76 18.67 -0.76
N SER A 218 -20.96 19.20 -1.95
CA SER A 218 -21.58 20.54 -2.16
C SER A 218 -23.02 20.43 -2.63
#